data_90e9e6e98c01c68c5dad3311480e5d79
#
_entry.id   90e9e6e98c01c68c5dad3311480e5d79
#
_cell.length_a   1.000
_cell.length_b   1.000
_cell.length_c   1.000
_cell.angle_alpha   90.00
_cell.angle_beta   90.00
_cell.angle_gamma   90.00
#
_symmetry.space_group_name_H-M   'P 1'
#
loop_
_entity.id
_entity.type
_entity.pdbx_description
1 polymer ?
#
loop_
_entity_poly.entity_id
_entity_poly.type
_entity_poly.pdbx_seq_one_letter_code
_entity_poly.pdbx_strand_id
1 'polypeptide(L)'
;MKKIEYIYEDEDILVCHKPAGIATEGAKVNSLDLISAARNYLARKERGKGTKPYVATVHRLDQPVEGVVVLAKTKKAAGNIAEQIKKRTTEKYYYALCYGNIPTDSGHLTDYLIRKEDGLAAVVSEAEKDTFENDVITLENGEKIRTVGGDVKNAELEYEVLARDKETTLLKIKLLTGRFHQIRVQLSHMGFPILGESRYGSPESVKYSEDNGIKDICLVSYRFVLKHPSTKKKMEFEITPDNPQIRALITKN
;
A
#
# COMPACT_ATOMS: atom_id res chain seq x y z
N MET A 1 -19.41 7.42 -7.31
CA MET A 1 -18.30 7.47 -6.35
C MET A 1 -18.22 6.11 -5.67
N LYS A 2 -17.07 5.41 -5.73
CA LYS A 2 -16.91 4.12 -5.03
C LYS A 2 -17.13 4.34 -3.54
N LYS A 3 -17.94 3.51 -2.88
CA LYS A 3 -18.37 3.68 -1.47
C LYS A 3 -17.29 3.11 -0.55
N ILE A 4 -16.92 3.87 0.50
CA ILE A 4 -16.11 3.34 1.60
C ILE A 4 -16.99 2.41 2.43
N GLU A 5 -16.53 1.19 2.68
CA GLU A 5 -17.16 0.24 3.58
C GLU A 5 -16.44 0.24 4.92
N TYR A 6 -17.21 0.27 6.02
CA TYR A 6 -16.69 0.16 7.39
C TYR A 6 -16.91 -1.27 7.86
N ILE A 7 -15.82 -2.08 7.88
CA ILE A 7 -15.88 -3.52 8.12
C ILE A 7 -15.80 -3.91 9.60
N TYR A 8 -15.28 -3.01 10.44
CA TYR A 8 -15.25 -3.20 11.89
C TYR A 8 -15.17 -1.85 12.63
N GLU A 9 -15.81 -1.78 13.80
CA GLU A 9 -15.73 -0.61 14.68
C GLU A 9 -15.90 -1.01 16.14
N ASP A 10 -15.02 -0.46 17.02
CA ASP A 10 -15.19 -0.50 18.47
C ASP A 10 -14.77 0.84 19.10
N GLU A 11 -14.43 0.87 20.40
CA GLU A 11 -14.01 2.07 21.11
C GLU A 11 -12.64 2.60 20.64
N ASP A 12 -11.75 1.71 20.21
CA ASP A 12 -10.34 2.01 19.90
C ASP A 12 -10.07 2.19 18.40
N ILE A 13 -10.72 1.41 17.55
CA ILE A 13 -10.40 1.34 16.12
C ILE A 13 -11.64 1.40 15.22
N LEU A 14 -11.43 1.90 14.01
CA LEU A 14 -12.35 1.82 12.88
C LEU A 14 -11.60 1.21 11.71
N VAL A 15 -12.09 0.11 11.15
CA VAL A 15 -11.47 -0.57 10.01
C VAL A 15 -12.32 -0.37 8.76
N CYS A 16 -11.66 0.05 7.70
CA CYS A 16 -12.30 0.43 6.45
C CYS A 16 -11.78 -0.42 5.29
N HIS A 17 -12.67 -0.79 4.38
CA HIS A 17 -12.30 -1.12 3.01
C HIS A 17 -12.22 0.18 2.20
N LYS A 18 -11.01 0.63 1.92
CA LYS A 18 -10.73 1.82 1.12
C LYS A 18 -10.80 1.45 -0.37
N PRO A 19 -11.69 2.03 -1.16
CA PRO A 19 -11.70 1.78 -2.59
C PRO A 19 -10.50 2.44 -3.28
N ALA A 20 -10.14 1.94 -4.46
CA ALA A 20 -9.18 2.59 -5.34
C ALA A 20 -9.63 4.01 -5.71
N GLY A 21 -8.68 4.94 -5.82
CA GLY A 21 -8.92 6.33 -6.24
C GLY A 21 -9.16 7.32 -5.08
N ILE A 22 -9.40 6.85 -3.84
CA ILE A 22 -9.55 7.71 -2.65
C ILE A 22 -8.22 7.76 -1.90
N ALA A 23 -7.73 8.98 -1.59
CA ALA A 23 -6.55 9.16 -0.74
C ALA A 23 -6.86 8.71 0.70
N THR A 24 -5.88 8.17 1.42
CA THR A 24 -6.05 7.87 2.84
C THR A 24 -6.18 9.18 3.64
N GLU A 25 -5.34 10.16 3.34
CA GLU A 25 -5.35 11.51 3.93
C GLU A 25 -4.76 12.52 2.94
N GLY A 26 -4.99 13.82 3.16
CA GLY A 26 -4.38 14.89 2.38
C GLY A 26 -4.92 15.00 0.96
N ALA A 27 -6.20 14.73 0.75
CA ALA A 27 -6.84 14.94 -0.54
C ALA A 27 -6.77 16.41 -0.98
N LYS A 28 -6.77 16.64 -2.30
CA LYS A 28 -6.84 17.99 -2.86
C LYS A 28 -8.10 18.72 -2.37
N VAL A 29 -8.05 20.06 -2.37
CA VAL A 29 -9.21 20.91 -2.04
C VAL A 29 -10.43 20.44 -2.83
N ASN A 30 -11.57 20.27 -2.13
CA ASN A 30 -12.85 19.77 -2.64
C ASN A 30 -12.90 18.26 -2.97
N SER A 31 -11.91 17.44 -2.58
CA SER A 31 -12.01 15.99 -2.65
C SER A 31 -12.03 15.36 -1.25
N LEU A 32 -12.86 14.33 -1.07
CA LEU A 32 -12.98 13.62 0.20
C LEU A 32 -11.88 12.56 0.29
N ASP A 33 -11.11 12.58 1.41
CA ASP A 33 -10.22 11.49 1.78
C ASP A 33 -10.86 10.54 2.80
N LEU A 34 -10.22 9.39 3.03
CA LEU A 34 -10.72 8.37 3.94
C LEU A 34 -10.87 8.89 5.38
N ILE A 35 -9.88 9.69 5.85
CA ILE A 35 -9.91 10.21 7.23
C ILE A 35 -11.07 11.19 7.43
N SER A 36 -11.34 12.07 6.46
CA SER A 36 -12.46 13.00 6.48
C SER A 36 -13.81 12.28 6.40
N ALA A 37 -13.90 11.25 5.56
CA ALA A 37 -15.09 10.41 5.47
C ALA A 37 -15.37 9.68 6.78
N ALA A 38 -14.34 9.11 7.42
CA ALA A 38 -14.45 8.42 8.70
C ALA A 38 -14.89 9.38 9.83
N ARG A 39 -14.34 10.60 9.88
CA ARG A 39 -14.78 11.63 10.82
C ARG A 39 -16.26 11.98 10.63
N ASN A 40 -16.69 12.17 9.39
CA ASN A 40 -18.09 12.45 9.07
C ASN A 40 -19.02 11.29 9.44
N TYR A 41 -18.59 10.05 9.22
CA TYR A 41 -19.33 8.85 9.61
C TYR A 41 -19.53 8.79 11.12
N LEU A 42 -18.47 8.93 11.91
CA LEU A 42 -18.53 8.90 13.37
C LEU A 42 -19.32 10.10 13.94
N ALA A 43 -19.15 11.30 13.40
CA ALA A 43 -19.90 12.48 13.81
C ALA A 43 -21.42 12.32 13.62
N ARG A 44 -21.86 11.66 12.55
CA ARG A 44 -23.28 11.34 12.34
C ARG A 44 -23.80 10.33 13.35
N LYS A 45 -22.99 9.32 13.69
CA LYS A 45 -23.32 8.25 14.64
C LYS A 45 -23.38 8.79 16.08
N GLU A 46 -22.54 9.76 16.40
CA GLU A 46 -22.42 10.39 17.73
C GLU A 46 -23.20 11.71 17.87
N ARG A 47 -24.22 11.92 17.02
CA ARG A 47 -25.08 13.12 17.10
C ARG A 47 -25.62 13.29 18.52
N GLY A 48 -25.36 14.47 19.11
CA GLY A 48 -25.78 14.84 20.48
C GLY A 48 -24.67 14.74 21.54
N LYS A 49 -23.52 14.16 21.26
CA LYS A 49 -22.40 14.11 22.25
C LYS A 49 -21.54 15.37 22.32
N GLY A 50 -21.78 16.38 21.46
CA GLY A 50 -21.13 17.71 21.52
C GLY A 50 -19.63 17.75 21.21
N THR A 51 -18.98 16.62 20.98
CA THR A 51 -17.52 16.52 20.73
C THR A 51 -17.24 16.06 19.30
N LYS A 52 -16.17 16.62 18.69
CA LYS A 52 -15.69 16.11 17.40
C LYS A 52 -14.99 14.75 17.61
N PRO A 53 -15.36 13.70 16.86
CA PRO A 53 -14.71 12.40 16.99
C PRO A 53 -13.23 12.49 16.62
N TYR A 54 -12.39 11.87 17.43
CA TYR A 54 -10.98 11.71 17.12
C TYR A 54 -10.82 10.54 16.12
N VAL A 55 -10.13 10.79 15.02
CA VAL A 55 -9.74 9.76 14.04
C VAL A 55 -8.34 10.07 13.56
N ALA A 56 -7.46 9.10 13.63
CA ALA A 56 -6.08 9.22 13.17
C ALA A 56 -5.68 8.04 12.28
N THR A 57 -4.87 8.35 11.26
CA THR A 57 -4.17 7.35 10.44
C THR A 57 -3.00 6.76 11.22
N VAL A 58 -2.83 5.45 11.17
CA VAL A 58 -1.67 4.73 11.73
C VAL A 58 -0.83 4.09 10.64
N HIS A 59 -1.42 3.85 9.49
CA HIS A 59 -0.77 3.48 8.23
C HIS A 59 -1.57 4.02 7.06
N ARG A 60 -1.00 3.96 5.86
CA ARG A 60 -1.63 4.50 4.65
C ARG A 60 -1.55 3.52 3.51
N LEU A 61 -2.52 3.61 2.60
CA LEU A 61 -2.44 3.08 1.25
C LEU A 61 -2.37 4.25 0.27
N ASP A 62 -1.64 4.05 -0.81
CA ASP A 62 -1.59 5.00 -1.92
C ASP A 62 -3.00 5.26 -2.46
N GLN A 63 -3.22 6.44 -3.02
CA GLN A 63 -4.53 6.82 -3.54
C GLN A 63 -5.12 5.80 -4.52
N PRO A 64 -4.39 5.25 -5.52
CA PRO A 64 -4.95 4.28 -6.46
C PRO A 64 -5.12 2.88 -5.87
N VAL A 65 -4.50 2.57 -4.71
CA VAL A 65 -4.51 1.23 -4.12
C VAL A 65 -5.77 1.00 -3.29
N GLU A 66 -6.48 -0.08 -3.57
CA GLU A 66 -7.61 -0.60 -2.79
C GLU A 66 -7.12 -1.36 -1.56
N GLY A 67 -7.92 -1.40 -0.47
CA GLY A 67 -7.65 -2.36 0.59
C GLY A 67 -8.06 -1.96 2.00
N VAL A 68 -7.68 -2.82 2.95
CA VAL A 68 -7.93 -2.66 4.38
C VAL A 68 -7.11 -1.52 4.95
N VAL A 69 -7.77 -0.57 5.61
CA VAL A 69 -7.13 0.50 6.37
C VAL A 69 -7.69 0.52 7.79
N VAL A 70 -6.78 0.45 8.77
CA VAL A 70 -7.10 0.59 10.19
C VAL A 70 -6.89 2.04 10.61
N LEU A 71 -7.91 2.65 11.18
CA LEU A 71 -7.89 3.99 11.76
C LEU A 71 -8.02 3.89 13.28
N ALA A 72 -7.30 4.73 14.01
CA ALA A 72 -7.42 4.81 15.46
C ALA A 72 -8.48 5.84 15.86
N LYS A 73 -9.36 5.46 16.81
CA LYS A 73 -10.40 6.33 17.38
C LYS A 73 -9.95 7.04 18.66
N THR A 74 -8.78 6.70 19.20
CA THR A 74 -8.19 7.32 20.38
C THR A 74 -6.70 7.57 20.19
N LYS A 75 -6.12 8.56 20.89
CA LYS A 75 -4.67 8.81 20.87
C LYS A 75 -3.88 7.61 21.40
N LYS A 76 -4.41 6.92 22.41
CA LYS A 76 -3.79 5.73 23.02
C LYS A 76 -3.74 4.59 22.02
N ALA A 77 -4.82 4.33 21.29
CA ALA A 77 -4.87 3.33 20.22
C ALA A 77 -3.89 3.68 19.09
N ALA A 78 -3.85 4.94 18.66
CA ALA A 78 -2.92 5.41 17.63
C ALA A 78 -1.47 5.14 18.03
N GLY A 79 -1.06 5.54 19.23
CA GLY A 79 0.30 5.29 19.74
C GLY A 79 0.64 3.80 19.83
N ASN A 80 -0.31 2.98 20.31
CA ASN A 80 -0.09 1.53 20.41
C ASN A 80 0.08 0.87 19.04
N ILE A 81 -0.78 1.17 18.06
CA ILE A 81 -0.71 0.59 16.73
C ILE A 81 0.55 1.08 15.99
N ALA A 82 0.92 2.36 16.13
CA ALA A 82 2.16 2.90 15.57
C ALA A 82 3.39 2.15 16.11
N GLU A 83 3.42 1.82 17.42
CA GLU A 83 4.49 1.03 18.03
C GLU A 83 4.52 -0.41 17.49
N GLN A 84 3.37 -1.05 17.27
CA GLN A 84 3.30 -2.37 16.64
C GLN A 84 3.87 -2.35 15.22
N ILE A 85 3.53 -1.33 14.43
CA ILE A 85 4.06 -1.15 13.06
C ILE A 85 5.57 -0.93 13.10
N LYS A 86 6.06 -0.07 14.01
CA LYS A 86 7.49 0.20 14.20
C LYS A 86 8.27 -1.07 14.58
N LYS A 87 7.70 -1.91 15.45
CA LYS A 87 8.26 -3.20 15.89
C LYS A 87 8.05 -4.33 14.87
N ARG A 88 7.41 -4.07 13.73
CA ARG A 88 7.09 -5.06 12.68
C ARG A 88 6.28 -6.26 13.23
N THR A 89 5.39 -6.02 14.22
CA THR A 89 4.51 -7.05 14.80
C THR A 89 3.11 -7.07 14.17
N THR A 90 2.84 -6.21 13.21
CA THR A 90 1.68 -6.26 12.33
C THR A 90 2.01 -7.03 11.06
N GLU A 91 1.02 -7.72 10.48
CA GLU A 91 1.20 -8.38 9.21
C GLU A 91 0.32 -7.71 8.14
N LYS A 92 0.86 -7.52 6.95
CA LYS A 92 0.18 -6.87 5.82
C LYS A 92 0.34 -7.74 4.59
N TYR A 93 -0.80 -8.12 3.99
CA TYR A 93 -0.83 -8.98 2.83
C TYR A 93 -1.53 -8.28 1.66
N TYR A 94 -0.96 -8.47 0.49
CA TYR A 94 -1.43 -7.86 -0.75
C TYR A 94 -1.61 -8.91 -1.83
N TYR A 95 -2.55 -8.66 -2.73
CA TYR A 95 -2.54 -9.25 -4.05
C TYR A 95 -1.99 -8.25 -5.06
N ALA A 96 -1.15 -8.71 -5.98
CA ALA A 96 -0.66 -7.93 -7.11
C ALA A 96 -0.75 -8.76 -8.39
N LEU A 97 -1.37 -8.22 -9.44
CA LEU A 97 -1.34 -8.82 -10.77
C LEU A 97 -0.29 -8.09 -11.61
N CYS A 98 0.77 -8.79 -11.98
CA CYS A 98 1.93 -8.27 -12.69
C CYS A 98 1.88 -8.63 -14.17
N TYR A 99 2.47 -7.78 -15.01
CA TYR A 99 2.80 -8.11 -16.37
C TYR A 99 4.01 -9.03 -16.44
N GLY A 100 3.96 -10.04 -17.31
CA GLY A 100 5.03 -11.03 -17.49
C GLY A 100 4.86 -12.28 -16.63
N ASN A 101 5.62 -13.30 -16.98
CA ASN A 101 5.59 -14.61 -16.34
C ASN A 101 6.80 -14.75 -15.40
N ILE A 102 6.58 -14.53 -14.10
CA ILE A 102 7.63 -14.64 -13.07
C ILE A 102 8.07 -16.11 -12.98
N PRO A 103 9.36 -16.43 -13.18
CA PRO A 103 9.81 -17.82 -13.32
C PRO A 103 9.81 -18.61 -12.01
N THR A 104 9.93 -17.94 -10.85
CA THR A 104 10.00 -18.56 -9.52
C THR A 104 8.63 -18.58 -8.85
N ASP A 105 8.32 -19.65 -8.10
CA ASP A 105 7.02 -19.80 -7.41
C ASP A 105 6.90 -18.91 -6.16
N SER A 106 8.04 -18.51 -5.60
CA SER A 106 8.12 -17.60 -4.46
C SER A 106 9.45 -16.88 -4.44
N GLY A 107 9.54 -15.80 -3.67
CA GLY A 107 10.79 -15.08 -3.50
C GLY A 107 10.74 -14.07 -2.35
N HIS A 108 11.93 -13.54 -2.03
CA HIS A 108 12.14 -12.46 -1.08
C HIS A 108 12.88 -11.34 -1.81
N LEU A 109 12.29 -10.14 -1.82
CA LEU A 109 12.92 -8.95 -2.36
C LEU A 109 13.47 -8.10 -1.22
N THR A 110 14.73 -7.73 -1.35
CA THR A 110 15.43 -6.81 -0.45
C THR A 110 16.11 -5.75 -1.29
N ASP A 111 15.67 -4.50 -1.15
CA ASP A 111 16.19 -3.37 -1.90
C ASP A 111 16.41 -2.16 -1.00
N TYR A 112 17.21 -1.21 -1.47
CA TYR A 112 17.30 0.12 -0.90
C TYR A 112 16.44 1.09 -1.70
N LEU A 113 15.55 1.82 -1.03
CA LEU A 113 14.63 2.75 -1.67
C LEU A 113 14.92 4.18 -1.25
N ILE A 114 14.83 5.07 -2.24
CA ILE A 114 14.80 6.52 -2.06
C ILE A 114 13.44 7.06 -2.53
N ARG A 115 13.07 8.22 -2.01
CA ARG A 115 11.98 9.04 -2.55
C ARG A 115 12.58 10.25 -3.23
N LYS A 116 12.33 10.42 -4.54
CA LYS A 116 12.80 11.53 -5.35
C LYS A 116 11.90 12.77 -5.19
N GLU A 117 12.43 13.93 -5.52
CA GLU A 117 11.66 15.20 -5.50
C GLU A 117 10.49 15.21 -6.47
N ASP A 118 10.56 14.47 -7.57
CA ASP A 118 9.47 14.31 -8.54
C ASP A 118 8.28 13.48 -8.00
N GLY A 119 8.36 13.02 -6.74
CA GLY A 119 7.33 12.23 -6.07
C GLY A 119 7.33 10.77 -6.50
N LEU A 120 8.39 10.25 -7.10
CA LEU A 120 8.60 8.84 -7.37
C LEU A 120 9.51 8.21 -6.30
N ALA A 121 9.41 6.88 -6.16
CA ALA A 121 10.43 6.08 -5.49
C ALA A 121 11.40 5.51 -6.53
N ALA A 122 12.62 5.21 -6.11
CA ALA A 122 13.57 4.46 -6.93
C ALA A 122 14.31 3.44 -6.07
N VAL A 123 14.69 2.33 -6.69
CA VAL A 123 15.65 1.38 -6.12
C VAL A 123 17.04 1.92 -6.41
N VAL A 124 17.92 1.79 -5.43
CA VAL A 124 19.35 2.13 -5.55
C VAL A 124 20.19 0.94 -5.09
N SER A 125 21.38 0.79 -5.65
CA SER A 125 22.32 -0.25 -5.27
C SER A 125 22.95 0.05 -3.90
N GLU A 126 23.63 -0.93 -3.32
CA GLU A 126 24.37 -0.73 -2.07
C GLU A 126 25.52 0.29 -2.24
N ALA A 127 26.20 0.27 -3.39
CA ALA A 127 27.24 1.22 -3.71
C ALA A 127 26.69 2.66 -3.84
N GLU A 128 25.54 2.82 -4.51
CA GLU A 128 24.86 4.11 -4.63
C GLU A 128 24.36 4.63 -3.27
N LYS A 129 23.83 3.75 -2.42
CA LYS A 129 23.41 4.10 -1.05
C LYS A 129 24.53 4.78 -0.27
N ASP A 130 25.77 4.29 -0.42
CA ASP A 130 26.93 4.82 0.30
C ASP A 130 27.37 6.21 -0.20
N THR A 131 26.84 6.66 -1.34
CA THR A 131 27.05 8.03 -1.87
C THR A 131 26.09 9.08 -1.29
N PHE A 132 25.12 8.65 -0.44
CA PHE A 132 24.09 9.53 0.08
C PHE A 132 24.68 10.61 1.00
N GLU A 133 24.60 11.87 0.57
CA GLU A 133 25.06 13.02 1.34
C GLU A 133 24.18 14.24 1.04
N ASN A 134 23.80 14.99 2.08
CA ASN A 134 23.02 16.24 1.98
C ASN A 134 21.74 16.12 1.11
N ASP A 135 20.97 15.04 1.33
CA ASP A 135 19.76 14.69 0.56
C ASP A 135 20.02 14.47 -0.94
N VAL A 136 21.25 14.13 -1.32
CA VAL A 136 21.63 13.78 -2.70
C VAL A 136 22.25 12.40 -2.73
N ILE A 137 21.89 11.60 -3.72
CA ILE A 137 22.54 10.34 -4.05
C ILE A 137 23.16 10.42 -5.44
N THR A 138 24.32 9.82 -5.61
CA THR A 138 25.00 9.73 -6.92
C THR A 138 24.85 8.32 -7.44
N LEU A 139 24.21 8.16 -8.60
CA LEU A 139 24.06 6.89 -9.27
C LEU A 139 25.35 6.43 -9.92
N GLU A 140 25.45 5.14 -10.24
CA GLU A 140 26.64 4.55 -10.90
C GLU A 140 26.99 5.22 -12.23
N ASN A 141 25.99 5.76 -12.96
CA ASN A 141 26.18 6.53 -14.18
C ASN A 141 26.65 7.98 -13.95
N GLY A 142 26.86 8.39 -12.68
CA GLY A 142 27.27 9.74 -12.28
C GLY A 142 26.11 10.75 -12.16
N GLU A 143 24.87 10.36 -12.43
CA GLU A 143 23.70 11.21 -12.24
C GLU A 143 23.46 11.47 -10.75
N LYS A 144 23.14 12.72 -10.40
CA LYS A 144 22.80 13.12 -9.03
C LYS A 144 21.30 13.27 -8.87
N ILE A 145 20.72 12.50 -7.95
CA ILE A 145 19.30 12.55 -7.63
C ILE A 145 19.11 13.19 -6.26
N ARG A 146 18.28 14.23 -6.20
CA ARG A 146 17.85 14.81 -4.93
C ARG A 146 16.69 14.01 -4.35
N THR A 147 16.77 13.72 -3.05
CA THR A 147 15.80 12.93 -2.32
C THR A 147 14.93 13.80 -1.40
N VAL A 148 13.76 13.30 -1.04
CA VAL A 148 12.84 13.95 -0.10
C VAL A 148 12.61 13.04 1.09
N GLY A 149 12.77 13.59 2.30
CA GLY A 149 12.48 12.89 3.55
C GLY A 149 13.63 12.05 4.08
N GLY A 150 14.88 12.43 3.73
CA GLY A 150 16.11 11.89 4.30
C GLY A 150 16.44 10.48 3.79
N ASP A 151 17.15 9.75 4.52
CA ASP A 151 17.83 8.48 4.35
C ASP A 151 17.32 7.50 3.28
N VAL A 152 18.24 6.78 2.68
CA VAL A 152 18.00 5.53 1.96
C VAL A 152 17.36 4.50 2.90
N LYS A 153 16.26 3.88 2.50
CA LYS A 153 15.48 2.97 3.35
C LYS A 153 15.57 1.54 2.85
N ASN A 154 15.94 0.61 3.74
CA ASN A 154 15.79 -0.82 3.47
C ASN A 154 14.31 -1.17 3.27
N ALA A 155 14.00 -1.95 2.23
CA ALA A 155 12.66 -2.37 1.83
C ALA A 155 12.63 -3.88 1.58
N GLU A 156 11.77 -4.58 2.31
CA GLU A 156 11.69 -6.03 2.31
C GLU A 156 10.25 -6.49 2.10
N LEU A 157 10.05 -7.46 1.22
CA LEU A 157 8.79 -8.19 1.03
C LEU A 157 9.06 -9.64 0.66
N GLU A 158 8.09 -10.51 0.96
CA GLU A 158 8.02 -11.88 0.49
C GLU A 158 6.86 -12.00 -0.50
N TYR A 159 7.01 -12.82 -1.54
CA TYR A 159 5.92 -13.13 -2.46
C TYR A 159 5.78 -14.63 -2.73
N GLU A 160 4.57 -15.02 -3.06
CA GLU A 160 4.17 -16.35 -3.53
C GLU A 160 3.33 -16.17 -4.78
N VAL A 161 3.61 -16.94 -5.82
CA VAL A 161 2.83 -16.95 -7.05
C VAL A 161 1.59 -17.80 -6.85
N LEU A 162 0.41 -17.21 -7.05
CA LEU A 162 -0.87 -17.90 -6.95
C LEU A 162 -1.35 -18.44 -8.30
N ALA A 163 -1.08 -17.71 -9.37
CA ALA A 163 -1.47 -18.10 -10.73
C ALA A 163 -0.55 -17.44 -11.76
N ARG A 164 -0.39 -18.11 -12.88
CA ARG A 164 0.28 -17.58 -14.09
C ARG A 164 -0.58 -17.86 -15.30
N ASP A 165 -0.54 -16.94 -16.26
CA ASP A 165 -0.92 -17.20 -17.63
C ASP A 165 0.26 -16.84 -18.58
N LYS A 166 0.00 -16.67 -19.88
CA LYS A 166 1.05 -16.38 -20.86
C LYS A 166 1.76 -15.06 -20.62
N GLU A 167 1.08 -14.08 -20.09
CA GLU A 167 1.54 -12.68 -20.04
C GLU A 167 1.37 -12.04 -18.65
N THR A 168 0.78 -12.75 -17.69
CA THR A 168 0.53 -12.18 -16.36
C THR A 168 0.82 -13.17 -15.23
N THR A 169 1.16 -12.65 -14.06
CA THR A 169 1.39 -13.41 -12.83
C THR A 169 0.65 -12.77 -11.67
N LEU A 170 -0.20 -13.54 -11.00
CA LEU A 170 -0.85 -13.13 -9.75
C LEU A 170 0.02 -13.51 -8.56
N LEU A 171 0.37 -12.51 -7.77
CA LEU A 171 1.16 -12.65 -6.55
C LEU A 171 0.31 -12.45 -5.30
N LYS A 172 0.62 -13.25 -4.28
CA LYS A 172 0.33 -12.95 -2.87
C LYS A 172 1.62 -12.43 -2.23
N ILE A 173 1.55 -11.26 -1.62
CA ILE A 173 2.71 -10.56 -1.08
C ILE A 173 2.52 -10.35 0.42
N LYS A 174 3.54 -10.69 1.21
CA LYS A 174 3.68 -10.31 2.60
C LYS A 174 4.66 -9.14 2.71
N LEU A 175 4.15 -7.98 3.11
CA LEU A 175 4.94 -6.75 3.19
C LEU A 175 5.62 -6.65 4.56
N LEU A 176 6.95 -6.81 4.60
CA LEU A 176 7.74 -6.78 5.84
C LEU A 176 8.09 -5.35 6.28
N THR A 177 8.28 -4.45 5.29
CA THR A 177 8.46 -3.02 5.51
C THR A 177 7.38 -2.23 4.77
N GLY A 178 7.17 -0.96 5.09
CA GLY A 178 6.15 -0.13 4.46
C GLY A 178 6.75 1.18 3.95
N ARG A 179 7.57 1.13 2.89
CA ARG A 179 8.16 2.31 2.28
C ARG A 179 7.22 2.92 1.26
N PHE A 180 7.47 4.16 0.93
CA PHE A 180 6.69 4.88 -0.09
C PHE A 180 6.74 4.14 -1.43
N HIS A 181 5.59 3.78 -1.99
CA HIS A 181 5.41 3.03 -3.23
C HIS A 181 6.15 1.67 -3.29
N GLN A 182 6.50 1.07 -2.16
CA GLN A 182 7.43 -0.05 -2.08
C GLN A 182 7.13 -1.20 -3.05
N ILE A 183 5.95 -1.82 -2.95
CA ILE A 183 5.59 -2.97 -3.80
C ILE A 183 5.65 -2.59 -5.28
N ARG A 184 5.17 -1.40 -5.60
CA ARG A 184 5.09 -0.88 -6.96
C ARG A 184 6.46 -0.74 -7.61
N VAL A 185 7.42 -0.13 -6.90
CA VAL A 185 8.77 0.09 -7.42
C VAL A 185 9.61 -1.18 -7.39
N GLN A 186 9.49 -2.04 -6.36
CA GLN A 186 10.25 -3.29 -6.28
C GLN A 186 9.84 -4.28 -7.40
N LEU A 187 8.54 -4.45 -7.66
CA LEU A 187 8.08 -5.32 -8.74
C LEU A 187 8.45 -4.79 -10.12
N SER A 188 8.40 -3.47 -10.32
CA SER A 188 8.89 -2.84 -11.55
C SER A 188 10.40 -3.04 -11.73
N HIS A 189 11.19 -2.85 -10.66
CA HIS A 189 12.64 -3.09 -10.69
C HIS A 189 12.98 -4.55 -10.99
N MET A 190 12.21 -5.49 -10.47
CA MET A 190 12.33 -6.93 -10.78
C MET A 190 12.00 -7.26 -12.25
N GLY A 191 11.48 -6.30 -13.03
CA GLY A 191 11.07 -6.49 -14.42
C GLY A 191 9.62 -6.94 -14.63
N PHE A 192 8.83 -7.01 -13.56
CA PHE A 192 7.43 -7.46 -13.58
C PHE A 192 6.48 -6.39 -13.00
N PRO A 193 6.30 -5.25 -13.71
CA PRO A 193 5.47 -4.16 -13.22
C PRO A 193 4.00 -4.59 -13.05
N ILE A 194 3.33 -3.96 -12.09
CA ILE A 194 1.92 -4.22 -11.81
C ILE A 194 1.06 -3.71 -12.97
N LEU A 195 0.00 -4.43 -13.34
CA LEU A 195 -0.96 -3.98 -14.34
C LEU A 195 -1.76 -2.78 -13.85
N GLY A 196 -2.08 -1.86 -14.76
CA GLY A 196 -2.74 -0.58 -14.43
C GLY A 196 -1.82 0.43 -13.71
N GLU A 197 -0.52 0.15 -13.61
CA GLU A 197 0.47 1.04 -13.02
C GLU A 197 0.92 2.12 -14.01
N SER A 198 0.66 3.38 -13.68
CA SER A 198 0.94 4.53 -14.56
C SER A 198 2.30 5.20 -14.31
N ARG A 199 2.97 4.91 -13.20
CA ARG A 199 4.22 5.59 -12.79
C ARG A 199 5.46 4.74 -12.95
N TYR A 200 5.32 3.41 -12.77
CA TYR A 200 6.41 2.43 -12.75
C TYR A 200 6.22 1.34 -13.80
N GLY A 201 5.19 1.45 -14.63
CA GLY A 201 4.92 0.51 -15.73
C GLY A 201 5.98 0.58 -16.83
N SER A 202 6.30 -0.56 -17.45
CA SER A 202 7.03 -0.58 -18.71
C SER A 202 6.10 -0.21 -19.88
N PRO A 203 6.64 0.22 -21.05
CA PRO A 203 5.80 0.47 -22.23
C PRO A 203 4.90 -0.71 -22.59
N GLU A 204 5.40 -1.94 -22.47
CA GLU A 204 4.65 -3.17 -22.78
C GLU A 204 3.53 -3.39 -21.76
N SER A 205 3.78 -3.21 -20.45
CA SER A 205 2.77 -3.39 -19.41
C SER A 205 1.67 -2.34 -19.48
N VAL A 206 2.03 -1.10 -19.84
CA VAL A 206 1.06 -0.01 -20.07
C VAL A 206 0.19 -0.36 -21.26
N LYS A 207 0.81 -0.72 -22.39
CA LYS A 207 0.09 -1.14 -23.60
C LYS A 207 -0.83 -2.32 -23.32
N TYR A 208 -0.34 -3.36 -22.65
CA TYR A 208 -1.15 -4.51 -22.25
C TYR A 208 -2.36 -4.09 -21.41
N SER A 209 -2.15 -3.19 -20.45
CA SER A 209 -3.23 -2.68 -19.59
C SER A 209 -4.29 -1.93 -20.41
N GLU A 210 -3.87 -1.10 -21.36
CA GLU A 210 -4.76 -0.36 -22.26
C GLU A 210 -5.56 -1.31 -23.18
N ASP A 211 -4.89 -2.25 -23.84
CA ASP A 211 -5.50 -3.23 -24.75
C ASP A 211 -6.52 -4.13 -24.02
N ASN A 212 -6.34 -4.37 -22.72
CA ASN A 212 -7.22 -5.19 -21.87
C ASN A 212 -8.19 -4.36 -21.02
N GLY A 213 -8.25 -3.03 -21.20
CA GLY A 213 -9.17 -2.14 -20.48
C GLY A 213 -8.92 -2.03 -18.97
N ILE A 214 -7.68 -2.31 -18.52
CA ILE A 214 -7.28 -2.25 -17.11
C ILE A 214 -6.95 -0.81 -16.74
N LYS A 215 -7.85 -0.16 -16.01
CA LYS A 215 -7.76 1.28 -15.66
C LYS A 215 -7.22 1.53 -14.25
N ASP A 216 -7.57 0.66 -13.30
CA ASP A 216 -7.13 0.76 -11.92
C ASP A 216 -5.89 -0.13 -11.71
N ILE A 217 -4.96 0.29 -10.85
CA ILE A 217 -3.81 -0.54 -10.50
C ILE A 217 -4.27 -1.87 -9.88
N CYS A 218 -3.73 -2.96 -10.37
CA CYS A 218 -4.03 -4.29 -9.86
C CYS A 218 -3.19 -4.62 -8.61
N LEU A 219 -3.34 -3.80 -7.56
CA LEU A 219 -2.71 -3.95 -6.25
C LEU A 219 -3.76 -3.73 -5.17
N VAL A 220 -3.96 -4.73 -4.31
CA VAL A 220 -4.97 -4.71 -3.24
C VAL A 220 -4.36 -5.15 -1.92
N SER A 221 -4.46 -4.31 -0.89
CA SER A 221 -4.16 -4.69 0.50
C SER A 221 -5.34 -5.49 1.06
N TYR A 222 -5.34 -6.79 0.83
CA TYR A 222 -6.53 -7.60 1.13
C TYR A 222 -6.65 -8.02 2.59
N ARG A 223 -5.51 -8.07 3.35
CA ARG A 223 -5.51 -8.58 4.72
C ARG A 223 -4.53 -7.80 5.60
N PHE A 224 -5.00 -7.44 6.80
CA PHE A 224 -4.21 -6.75 7.83
C PHE A 224 -4.39 -7.45 9.17
N VAL A 225 -3.27 -7.76 9.85
CA VAL A 225 -3.25 -8.43 11.16
C VAL A 225 -2.54 -7.54 12.17
N LEU A 226 -3.17 -7.35 13.34
CA LEU A 226 -2.59 -6.61 14.47
C LEU A 226 -3.05 -7.21 15.82
N LYS A 227 -2.42 -6.77 16.91
CA LYS A 227 -2.97 -6.97 18.26
C LYS A 227 -3.84 -5.77 18.60
N HIS A 228 -5.07 -6.03 19.06
CA HIS A 228 -5.97 -4.97 19.49
C HIS A 228 -5.32 -4.06 20.54
N PRO A 229 -5.40 -2.70 20.40
CA PRO A 229 -4.63 -1.79 21.24
C PRO A 229 -4.93 -1.89 22.74
N SER A 230 -6.14 -2.22 23.14
CA SER A 230 -6.54 -2.36 24.53
C SER A 230 -6.55 -3.83 24.99
N THR A 231 -7.26 -4.70 24.30
CA THR A 231 -7.45 -6.11 24.73
C THR A 231 -6.26 -7.02 24.44
N LYS A 232 -5.32 -6.60 23.57
CA LYS A 232 -4.15 -7.37 23.12
C LYS A 232 -4.46 -8.64 22.34
N LYS A 233 -5.72 -8.94 22.09
CA LYS A 233 -6.14 -10.08 21.26
C LYS A 233 -5.67 -9.87 19.82
N LYS A 234 -5.20 -10.95 19.18
CA LYS A 234 -4.89 -10.94 17.73
C LYS A 234 -6.17 -10.71 16.98
N MET A 235 -6.17 -9.72 16.07
CA MET A 235 -7.27 -9.41 15.17
C MET A 235 -6.78 -9.48 13.74
N GLU A 236 -7.63 -9.96 12.89
CA GLU A 236 -7.40 -10.14 11.47
C GLU A 236 -8.58 -9.55 10.70
N PHE A 237 -8.27 -8.70 9.72
CA PHE A 237 -9.24 -8.07 8.86
C PHE A 237 -8.91 -8.40 7.41
N GLU A 238 -9.87 -8.97 6.73
CA GLU A 238 -9.72 -9.42 5.35
C GLU A 238 -10.91 -8.93 4.51
N ILE A 239 -10.64 -8.61 3.25
CA ILE A 239 -11.64 -8.20 2.27
C ILE A 239 -11.56 -9.07 1.02
N THR A 240 -12.69 -9.23 0.35
CA THR A 240 -12.71 -9.67 -1.04
C THR A 240 -12.42 -8.47 -1.93
N PRO A 241 -11.39 -8.52 -2.79
CA PRO A 241 -11.06 -7.42 -3.69
C PRO A 241 -12.23 -6.98 -4.58
N ASP A 242 -12.39 -5.66 -4.76
CA ASP A 242 -13.31 -5.10 -5.76
C ASP A 242 -12.65 -5.04 -7.15
N ASN A 243 -11.30 -5.05 -7.20
CA ASN A 243 -10.53 -5.08 -8.44
C ASN A 243 -10.94 -6.31 -9.26
N PRO A 244 -11.54 -6.15 -10.46
CA PRO A 244 -12.16 -7.24 -11.19
C PRO A 244 -11.16 -8.26 -11.71
N GLN A 245 -9.95 -7.82 -12.09
CA GLN A 245 -8.90 -8.69 -12.60
C GLN A 245 -8.40 -9.65 -11.50
N ILE A 246 -8.13 -9.12 -10.30
CA ILE A 246 -7.69 -9.94 -9.16
C ILE A 246 -8.83 -10.84 -8.71
N ARG A 247 -10.05 -10.30 -8.55
CA ARG A 247 -11.22 -11.08 -8.11
C ARG A 247 -11.47 -12.29 -9.01
N ALA A 248 -11.39 -12.11 -10.32
CA ALA A 248 -11.61 -13.20 -11.28
C ALA A 248 -10.60 -14.36 -11.14
N LEU A 249 -9.38 -14.07 -10.68
CA LEU A 249 -8.33 -15.08 -10.51
C LEU A 249 -8.40 -15.79 -9.16
N ILE A 250 -8.70 -15.09 -8.07
CA ILE A 250 -8.79 -15.69 -6.72
C ILE A 250 -10.05 -16.53 -6.51
N THR A 251 -11.13 -16.28 -7.28
CA THR A 251 -12.38 -17.07 -7.18
C THR A 251 -12.39 -18.34 -8.02
N LYS A 252 -11.39 -18.56 -8.88
CA LYS A 252 -11.25 -19.75 -9.71
C LYS A 252 -10.45 -20.88 -9.04
N ASN A 253 -9.80 -20.58 -7.93
CA ASN A 253 -9.03 -21.51 -7.10
C ASN A 253 -9.79 -21.79 -5.79
#